data_bec5c3832fd3205459ccf59045e819fe
#
_entry.id   bec5c3832fd3205459ccf59045e819fe
#
_cell.length_a   1.000
_cell.length_b   1.000
_cell.length_c   1.000
_cell.angle_alpha   90.00
_cell.angle_beta   90.00
_cell.angle_gamma   90.00
#
_symmetry.space_group_name_H-M   'P 1'
#
loop_
_entity.id
_entity.type
_entity.pdbx_description
1 polymer ?
#
loop_
_entity_poly.entity_id
_entity_poly.type
_entity_poly.pdbx_seq_one_letter_code
_entity_poly.pdbx_strand_id
1 'polypeptide(L)'
;MRNTIDLFLGIPKKIGRETMKEEKKLIQAANGPSLEEINNTVAIPKNGSFWRNLLAFSGPGALVAVGYMDPGNWITSIGGGAEYGYLLLSVILISSLIAMLLQYMAAKLGIVTQMDLAQATRKHTSKGLGFVLWIVTELAIMATDIAEVIGGAIALNLLFGLPLLVGVILTIFDVLLLLFLMKLGFRKIEAIVMTLILVIMLVFCYEVIIAQPNLPAVLQGFIPQKQVLNHGQLTMALGIVGATVMPHNLYLHSSISQSRKIDRSDTQEVATAVRFATWDSNIQLSAAFLVNCLLLILGSALFFGHSEEVGTFSALFDALQDSSIAGAVASPVLSVLFAVALLASGQNSTITGTLTGQVVMEGFIHMKIPTWARRLITRGLSVIPVLLCTIYFGGNEQALDDLLIYSQVFLSIALPVSMIPLVLFTSSKKIMGERFKNPLWVSTLGWICAIALTVLNVRLIIKTLGNF
;
A
#
# COMPACT_ATOMS: atom_id res chain seq x y z
N MET A 1 4.08 -26.28 -45.43
CA MET A 1 3.03 -25.33 -45.85
C MET A 1 3.34 -23.85 -45.57
N ARG A 2 4.18 -23.44 -44.61
CA ARG A 2 4.59 -22.04 -44.40
C ARG A 2 5.61 -21.50 -45.42
N ASN A 3 6.45 -22.36 -46.01
CA ASN A 3 7.49 -21.98 -47.00
C ASN A 3 6.98 -21.72 -48.42
N THR A 4 5.72 -22.05 -48.72
CA THR A 4 5.16 -21.92 -50.08
C THR A 4 4.38 -20.60 -50.26
N ILE A 5 3.95 -19.96 -49.16
CA ILE A 5 3.21 -18.69 -49.22
C ILE A 5 4.19 -17.49 -49.35
N ASP A 6 5.38 -17.62 -48.76
CA ASP A 6 6.40 -16.55 -48.82
C ASP A 6 7.04 -16.38 -50.21
N LEU A 7 6.97 -17.46 -51.03
CA LEU A 7 7.46 -17.43 -52.41
C LEU A 7 6.49 -16.74 -53.39
N PHE A 8 5.20 -16.69 -53.05
CA PHE A 8 4.16 -16.10 -53.91
C PHE A 8 3.98 -14.61 -53.73
N LEU A 9 4.46 -14.04 -52.59
CA LEU A 9 4.31 -12.62 -52.23
C LEU A 9 5.57 -11.77 -52.45
N GLY A 10 6.64 -12.36 -53.02
CA GLY A 10 7.83 -11.58 -53.41
C GLY A 10 8.53 -10.78 -52.28
N ILE A 11 8.36 -11.16 -51.02
CA ILE A 11 8.92 -10.43 -49.88
C ILE A 11 10.38 -10.87 -49.67
N PRO A 12 11.36 -9.99 -49.77
CA PRO A 12 12.75 -10.35 -49.58
C PRO A 12 12.97 -10.82 -48.13
N LYS A 13 13.55 -11.99 -47.94
CA LYS A 13 13.83 -12.63 -46.64
C LYS A 13 14.61 -11.73 -45.64
N LYS A 14 15.24 -10.66 -46.11
CA LYS A 14 15.98 -9.70 -45.26
C LYS A 14 15.07 -8.69 -44.57
N ILE A 15 14.01 -8.24 -45.22
CA ILE A 15 13.07 -7.24 -44.66
C ILE A 15 12.24 -7.85 -43.53
N GLY A 16 11.83 -9.09 -43.62
CA GLY A 16 11.07 -9.76 -42.56
C GLY A 16 11.85 -10.06 -41.29
N ARG A 17 13.18 -10.12 -41.33
CA ARG A 17 14.01 -10.27 -40.12
C ARG A 17 14.30 -8.93 -39.41
N GLU A 18 14.40 -7.85 -40.13
CA GLU A 18 14.59 -6.51 -39.56
C GLU A 18 13.30 -5.97 -38.98
N THR A 19 12.17 -6.14 -39.67
CA THR A 19 10.84 -5.78 -39.13
C THR A 19 10.48 -6.63 -37.92
N MET A 20 10.76 -7.93 -37.89
CA MET A 20 10.57 -8.76 -36.68
C MET A 20 11.52 -8.38 -35.54
N LYS A 21 12.72 -7.87 -35.83
CA LYS A 21 13.62 -7.35 -34.81
C LYS A 21 13.17 -5.99 -34.27
N GLU A 22 12.65 -5.13 -35.16
CA GLU A 22 12.05 -3.86 -34.75
C GLU A 22 10.72 -4.02 -34.01
N GLU A 23 9.83 -4.92 -34.46
CA GLU A 23 8.65 -5.31 -33.71
C GLU A 23 8.99 -5.91 -32.33
N LYS A 24 9.99 -6.78 -32.26
CA LYS A 24 10.48 -7.30 -30.96
C LYS A 24 11.10 -6.19 -30.10
N LYS A 25 11.82 -5.23 -30.68
CA LYS A 25 12.32 -4.07 -29.95
C LYS A 25 11.20 -3.12 -29.53
N LEU A 26 10.19 -2.90 -30.35
CA LEU A 26 8.99 -2.10 -30.01
C LEU A 26 8.13 -2.81 -28.95
N ILE A 27 7.97 -4.13 -29.02
CA ILE A 27 7.27 -4.94 -28.02
C ILE A 27 8.08 -5.00 -26.72
N GLN A 28 9.42 -5.08 -26.77
CA GLN A 28 10.28 -4.96 -25.59
C GLN A 28 10.34 -3.55 -25.01
N ALA A 29 10.21 -2.50 -25.83
CA ALA A 29 10.15 -1.12 -25.37
C ALA A 29 8.76 -0.74 -24.83
N ALA A 30 7.69 -1.41 -25.28
CA ALA A 30 6.33 -1.26 -24.77
C ALA A 30 6.06 -2.09 -23.49
N ASN A 31 6.80 -3.16 -23.29
CA ASN A 31 6.81 -3.92 -22.04
C ASN A 31 7.85 -3.24 -21.13
N GLY A 32 7.43 -2.47 -20.15
CA GLY A 32 8.30 -2.05 -19.06
C GLY A 32 9.01 -3.29 -18.48
N PRO A 33 10.19 -3.15 -17.87
CA PRO A 33 10.93 -4.27 -17.33
C PRO A 33 10.03 -5.06 -16.39
N SER A 34 9.96 -6.38 -16.59
CA SER A 34 9.37 -7.28 -15.60
C SER A 34 10.05 -7.00 -14.26
N LEU A 35 9.32 -7.07 -13.13
CA LEU A 35 9.95 -6.91 -11.83
C LEU A 35 11.02 -7.97 -11.56
N GLU A 36 10.96 -9.11 -12.24
CA GLU A 36 12.06 -10.09 -12.26
C GLU A 36 13.35 -9.53 -12.91
N GLU A 37 13.25 -8.61 -13.86
CA GLU A 37 14.41 -7.96 -14.50
C GLU A 37 15.10 -6.95 -13.58
N ILE A 38 14.41 -6.47 -12.53
CA ILE A 38 14.97 -5.58 -11.50
C ILE A 38 15.79 -6.39 -10.48
N ASN A 39 15.60 -7.70 -10.40
CA ASN A 39 16.32 -8.57 -9.48
C ASN A 39 17.83 -8.53 -9.74
N ASN A 40 18.63 -8.38 -8.67
CA ASN A 40 20.09 -8.31 -8.71
C ASN A 40 20.68 -7.16 -9.56
N THR A 41 19.94 -6.06 -9.75
CA THR A 41 20.41 -4.88 -10.53
C THR A 41 21.11 -3.84 -9.70
N VAL A 42 20.77 -3.71 -8.41
CA VAL A 42 21.32 -2.67 -7.52
C VAL A 42 22.58 -3.18 -6.82
N ALA A 43 23.73 -2.58 -7.17
CA ALA A 43 25.01 -2.94 -6.56
C ALA A 43 25.10 -2.49 -5.09
N ILE A 44 25.70 -3.34 -4.24
CA ILE A 44 25.95 -3.08 -2.82
C ILE A 44 27.45 -2.90 -2.59
N PRO A 45 27.87 -1.91 -1.77
CA PRO A 45 29.27 -1.73 -1.40
C PRO A 45 29.77 -2.92 -0.56
N LYS A 46 30.83 -3.61 -0.99
CA LYS A 46 31.36 -4.79 -0.28
C LYS A 46 31.97 -4.48 1.08
N ASN A 47 32.47 -3.24 1.32
CA ASN A 47 33.15 -2.80 2.56
C ASN A 47 32.62 -1.44 3.01
N GLY A 48 31.29 -1.22 3.00
CA GLY A 48 30.68 0.04 3.41
C GLY A 48 30.54 0.15 4.92
N SER A 49 30.61 1.39 5.45
CA SER A 49 30.13 1.66 6.82
C SER A 49 28.64 1.30 6.95
N PHE A 50 28.15 1.16 8.21
CA PHE A 50 26.75 0.85 8.48
C PHE A 50 25.80 1.77 7.69
N TRP A 51 25.99 3.08 7.74
CA TRP A 51 25.14 4.06 7.05
C TRP A 51 25.20 3.95 5.52
N ARG A 52 26.39 3.68 4.98
CA ARG A 52 26.55 3.49 3.52
C ARG A 52 25.85 2.22 3.04
N ASN A 53 25.90 1.16 3.81
CA ASN A 53 25.17 -0.08 3.52
C ASN A 53 23.67 0.13 3.68
N LEU A 54 23.21 0.78 4.75
CA LEU A 54 21.80 1.11 4.95
C LEU A 54 21.24 1.90 3.76
N LEU A 55 21.92 2.94 3.30
CA LEU A 55 21.53 3.72 2.12
C LEU A 55 21.52 2.90 0.83
N ALA A 56 22.41 1.92 0.67
CA ALA A 56 22.43 1.04 -0.49
C ALA A 56 21.24 0.05 -0.47
N PHE A 57 20.80 -0.38 0.71
CA PHE A 57 19.59 -1.21 0.88
C PHE A 57 18.31 -0.38 0.90
N SER A 58 18.37 0.92 1.23
CA SER A 58 17.21 1.79 1.29
C SER A 58 16.51 1.92 -0.06
N GLY A 59 15.18 1.90 0.00
CA GLY A 59 14.29 2.06 -1.15
C GLY A 59 13.12 1.09 -1.14
N PRO A 60 13.31 -0.24 -1.07
CA PRO A 60 12.19 -1.19 -0.97
C PRO A 60 11.27 -0.89 0.22
N GLY A 61 11.85 -0.60 1.39
CA GLY A 61 11.07 -0.21 2.57
C GLY A 61 10.28 1.08 2.35
N ALA A 62 10.83 2.07 1.63
CA ALA A 62 10.12 3.31 1.32
C ALA A 62 8.93 3.06 0.39
N LEU A 63 9.11 2.26 -0.68
CA LEU A 63 8.02 1.89 -1.57
C LEU A 63 6.90 1.15 -0.84
N VAL A 64 7.25 0.30 0.10
CA VAL A 64 6.26 -0.40 0.95
C VAL A 64 5.57 0.58 1.89
N ALA A 65 6.32 1.48 2.56
CA ALA A 65 5.80 2.42 3.54
C ALA A 65 4.78 3.41 2.95
N VAL A 66 4.89 3.72 1.66
CA VAL A 66 3.90 4.56 0.95
C VAL A 66 2.49 3.98 1.02
N GLY A 67 2.34 2.68 0.85
CA GLY A 67 1.04 2.05 0.98
C GLY A 67 0.42 2.25 2.37
N TYR A 68 1.24 2.45 3.41
CA TYR A 68 0.78 2.71 4.77
C TYR A 68 0.39 4.17 5.03
N MET A 69 0.39 5.01 4.00
CA MET A 69 0.04 6.43 4.06
C MET A 69 -0.88 6.82 2.92
N ASP A 70 -1.64 5.87 2.37
CA ASP A 70 -2.61 6.09 1.31
C ASP A 70 -3.86 6.84 1.82
N PRO A 71 -4.75 7.31 0.94
CA PRO A 71 -5.99 7.98 1.35
C PRO A 71 -6.87 7.14 2.29
N GLY A 72 -6.79 5.79 2.19
CA GLY A 72 -7.50 4.88 3.08
C GLY A 72 -7.01 4.95 4.53
N ASN A 73 -5.68 5.05 4.73
CA ASN A 73 -5.09 5.31 6.05
C ASN A 73 -5.50 6.68 6.60
N TRP A 74 -5.60 7.68 5.71
CA TRP A 74 -5.95 9.04 6.14
C TRP A 74 -7.37 9.09 6.69
N ILE A 75 -8.37 8.62 5.93
CA ILE A 75 -9.78 8.71 6.36
C ILE A 75 -10.04 7.86 7.61
N THR A 76 -9.46 6.64 7.70
CA THR A 76 -9.64 5.79 8.87
C THR A 76 -8.97 6.37 10.12
N SER A 77 -7.84 7.08 9.98
CA SER A 77 -7.17 7.73 11.10
C SER A 77 -7.88 9.03 11.51
N ILE A 78 -8.22 9.91 10.55
CA ILE A 78 -8.92 11.18 10.80
C ILE A 78 -10.32 10.89 11.37
N GLY A 79 -11.11 10.07 10.68
CA GLY A 79 -12.47 9.70 11.12
C GLY A 79 -12.46 8.95 12.45
N GLY A 80 -11.49 8.04 12.64
CA GLY A 80 -11.30 7.36 13.92
C GLY A 80 -10.95 8.30 15.07
N GLY A 81 -10.16 9.35 14.81
CA GLY A 81 -9.87 10.43 15.77
C GLY A 81 -11.09 11.30 16.06
N ALA A 82 -11.80 11.71 15.02
CA ALA A 82 -13.00 12.53 15.12
C ALA A 82 -14.11 11.84 15.93
N GLU A 83 -14.37 10.57 15.66
CA GLU A 83 -15.47 9.83 16.25
C GLU A 83 -15.15 9.24 17.63
N TYR A 84 -13.90 8.77 17.83
CA TYR A 84 -13.50 8.00 19.02
C TYR A 84 -12.38 8.66 19.84
N GLY A 85 -11.99 9.88 19.51
CA GLY A 85 -10.89 10.56 20.19
C GLY A 85 -9.57 9.81 19.99
N TYR A 86 -8.76 9.74 21.03
CA TYR A 86 -7.45 9.05 20.98
C TYR A 86 -7.51 7.54 21.16
N LEU A 87 -8.70 6.94 21.31
CA LEU A 87 -8.90 5.51 21.61
C LEU A 87 -8.18 4.58 20.65
N LEU A 88 -8.18 4.90 19.36
CA LEU A 88 -7.63 4.05 18.30
C LEU A 88 -6.12 4.21 18.06
N LEU A 89 -5.40 5.06 18.80
CA LEU A 89 -3.94 5.14 18.77
C LEU A 89 -3.29 3.79 19.13
N SER A 90 -3.89 3.06 20.08
CA SER A 90 -3.44 1.71 20.43
C SER A 90 -3.57 0.73 19.25
N VAL A 91 -4.58 0.90 18.41
CA VAL A 91 -4.79 0.08 17.20
C VAL A 91 -3.73 0.43 16.15
N ILE A 92 -3.45 1.71 15.92
CA ILE A 92 -2.37 2.15 15.02
C ILE A 92 -1.02 1.59 15.47
N LEU A 93 -0.72 1.62 16.76
CA LEU A 93 0.52 1.05 17.30
C LEU A 93 0.61 -0.46 17.05
N ILE A 94 -0.43 -1.21 17.42
CA ILE A 94 -0.46 -2.66 17.28
C ILE A 94 -0.39 -3.07 15.81
N SER A 95 -1.17 -2.42 14.93
CA SER A 95 -1.17 -2.72 13.49
C SER A 95 0.18 -2.41 12.85
N SER A 96 0.86 -1.34 13.27
CA SER A 96 2.20 -1.00 12.79
C SER A 96 3.26 -2.03 13.23
N LEU A 97 3.17 -2.53 14.47
CA LEU A 97 4.06 -3.61 14.94
C LEU A 97 3.80 -4.93 14.20
N ILE A 98 2.54 -5.26 13.92
CA ILE A 98 2.17 -6.41 13.09
C ILE A 98 2.73 -6.22 11.68
N ALA A 99 2.59 -5.04 11.10
CA ALA A 99 3.12 -4.73 9.79
C ALA A 99 4.64 -4.90 9.72
N MET A 100 5.40 -4.37 10.68
CA MET A 100 6.86 -4.53 10.75
C MET A 100 7.25 -6.01 10.83
N LEU A 101 6.55 -6.82 11.61
CA LEU A 101 6.78 -8.26 11.72
C LEU A 101 6.56 -8.97 10.39
N LEU A 102 5.43 -8.70 9.72
CA LEU A 102 5.08 -9.34 8.45
C LEU A 102 5.98 -8.87 7.31
N GLN A 103 6.34 -7.59 7.28
CA GLN A 103 7.25 -7.06 6.26
C GLN A 103 8.67 -7.61 6.43
N TYR A 104 9.15 -7.83 7.66
CA TYR A 104 10.37 -8.59 7.91
C TYR A 104 10.30 -10.00 7.32
N MET A 105 9.18 -10.72 7.53
CA MET A 105 9.01 -12.07 6.97
C MET A 105 8.95 -12.03 5.43
N ALA A 106 8.28 -11.05 4.83
CA ALA A 106 8.14 -10.91 3.39
C ALA A 106 9.49 -10.61 2.72
N ALA A 107 10.25 -9.64 3.22
CA ALA A 107 11.58 -9.34 2.71
C ALA A 107 12.51 -10.55 2.83
N LYS A 108 12.51 -11.21 4.00
CA LYS A 108 13.32 -12.41 4.24
C LYS A 108 12.95 -13.55 3.29
N LEU A 109 11.64 -13.78 3.03
CA LEU A 109 11.20 -14.77 2.05
C LEU A 109 11.83 -14.50 0.69
N GLY A 110 11.68 -13.28 0.16
CA GLY A 110 12.21 -12.90 -1.16
C GLY A 110 13.73 -13.02 -1.24
N ILE A 111 14.45 -12.50 -0.25
CA ILE A 111 15.92 -12.52 -0.23
C ILE A 111 16.47 -13.96 -0.18
N VAL A 112 15.91 -14.81 0.67
CA VAL A 112 16.42 -16.16 0.93
C VAL A 112 16.02 -17.15 -0.17
N THR A 113 14.75 -17.13 -0.61
CA THR A 113 14.20 -18.13 -1.54
C THR A 113 14.28 -17.74 -3.00
N GLN A 114 14.55 -16.47 -3.30
CA GLN A 114 14.46 -15.90 -4.65
C GLN A 114 13.06 -16.08 -5.28
N MET A 115 12.06 -16.17 -4.44
CA MET A 115 10.66 -16.21 -4.83
C MET A 115 9.90 -15.14 -4.07
N ASP A 116 9.08 -14.36 -4.75
CA ASP A 116 8.09 -13.55 -4.08
C ASP A 116 6.99 -14.42 -3.45
N LEU A 117 6.14 -13.81 -2.62
CA LEU A 117 5.08 -14.53 -1.92
C LEU A 117 4.07 -15.17 -2.87
N ALA A 118 3.79 -14.58 -4.05
CA ALA A 118 2.87 -15.14 -5.04
C ALA A 118 3.47 -16.40 -5.70
N GLN A 119 4.72 -16.34 -6.10
CA GLN A 119 5.47 -17.46 -6.65
C GLN A 119 5.59 -18.59 -5.62
N ALA A 120 5.93 -18.27 -4.36
CA ALA A 120 6.01 -19.23 -3.28
C ALA A 120 4.65 -19.89 -3.00
N THR A 121 3.57 -19.10 -2.97
CA THR A 121 2.20 -19.60 -2.76
C THR A 121 1.82 -20.56 -3.89
N ARG A 122 2.01 -20.18 -5.13
CA ARG A 122 1.73 -21.04 -6.28
C ARG A 122 2.51 -22.35 -6.25
N LYS A 123 3.79 -22.29 -5.88
CA LYS A 123 4.67 -23.47 -5.83
C LYS A 123 4.28 -24.47 -4.74
N HIS A 124 3.77 -23.97 -3.61
CA HIS A 124 3.56 -24.77 -2.41
C HIS A 124 2.08 -25.00 -2.06
N THR A 125 1.14 -24.53 -2.90
CA THR A 125 -0.30 -24.79 -2.73
C THR A 125 -0.88 -25.55 -3.94
N SER A 126 -2.09 -26.10 -3.78
CA SER A 126 -2.82 -26.70 -4.90
C SER A 126 -3.24 -25.63 -5.91
N LYS A 127 -3.40 -26.00 -7.19
CA LYS A 127 -3.79 -25.07 -8.26
C LYS A 127 -5.11 -24.34 -7.95
N GLY A 128 -6.11 -25.06 -7.40
CA GLY A 128 -7.41 -24.47 -7.05
C GLY A 128 -7.30 -23.46 -5.92
N LEU A 129 -6.57 -23.81 -4.84
CA LEU A 129 -6.33 -22.88 -3.74
C LEU A 129 -5.52 -21.66 -4.20
N GLY A 130 -4.46 -21.85 -4.98
CA GLY A 130 -3.66 -20.76 -5.55
C GLY A 130 -4.51 -19.80 -6.38
N PHE A 131 -5.48 -20.31 -7.16
CA PHE A 131 -6.40 -19.48 -7.94
C PHE A 131 -7.35 -18.65 -7.03
N VAL A 132 -7.90 -19.25 -5.98
CA VAL A 132 -8.74 -18.53 -5.01
C VAL A 132 -7.94 -17.43 -4.29
N LEU A 133 -6.72 -17.76 -3.83
CA LEU A 133 -5.83 -16.79 -3.18
C LEU A 133 -5.47 -15.64 -4.12
N TRP A 134 -5.25 -15.92 -5.40
CA TRP A 134 -5.03 -14.89 -6.43
C TRP A 134 -6.22 -13.96 -6.57
N ILE A 135 -7.46 -14.50 -6.72
CA ILE A 135 -8.67 -13.67 -6.85
C ILE A 135 -8.84 -12.75 -5.63
N VAL A 136 -8.71 -13.28 -4.40
CA VAL A 136 -8.86 -12.45 -3.20
C VAL A 136 -7.79 -11.36 -3.14
N THR A 137 -6.56 -11.67 -3.57
CA THR A 137 -5.48 -10.67 -3.61
C THR A 137 -5.73 -9.60 -4.68
N GLU A 138 -6.25 -9.95 -5.86
CA GLU A 138 -6.64 -8.96 -6.88
C GLU A 138 -7.80 -8.07 -6.40
N LEU A 139 -8.79 -8.64 -5.73
CA LEU A 139 -9.88 -7.86 -5.13
C LEU A 139 -9.35 -6.90 -4.04
N ALA A 140 -8.35 -7.32 -3.26
CA ALA A 140 -7.68 -6.46 -2.30
C ALA A 140 -6.94 -5.29 -2.97
N ILE A 141 -6.25 -5.53 -4.09
CA ILE A 141 -5.62 -4.47 -4.88
C ILE A 141 -6.68 -3.50 -5.43
N MET A 142 -7.81 -4.02 -5.95
CA MET A 142 -8.91 -3.18 -6.42
C MET A 142 -9.53 -2.33 -5.30
N ALA A 143 -9.64 -2.86 -4.08
CA ALA A 143 -10.12 -2.09 -2.92
C ALA A 143 -9.18 -0.92 -2.58
N THR A 144 -7.86 -1.10 -2.72
CA THR A 144 -6.89 -0.01 -2.59
C THR A 144 -7.03 1.00 -3.75
N ASP A 145 -7.21 0.52 -4.98
CA ASP A 145 -7.45 1.39 -6.14
C ASP A 145 -8.71 2.26 -5.96
N ILE A 146 -9.78 1.75 -5.32
CA ILE A 146 -10.97 2.53 -4.95
C ILE A 146 -10.59 3.67 -4.03
N ALA A 147 -9.78 3.41 -3.00
CA ALA A 147 -9.31 4.43 -2.08
C ALA A 147 -8.49 5.53 -2.78
N GLU A 148 -7.61 5.14 -3.72
CA GLU A 148 -6.82 6.08 -4.51
C GLU A 148 -7.69 6.95 -5.43
N VAL A 149 -8.73 6.37 -6.05
CA VAL A 149 -9.67 7.11 -6.91
C VAL A 149 -10.44 8.14 -6.09
N ILE A 150 -10.99 7.75 -4.95
CA ILE A 150 -11.74 8.64 -4.06
C ILE A 150 -10.84 9.74 -3.53
N GLY A 151 -9.69 9.41 -2.94
CA GLY A 151 -8.76 10.39 -2.41
C GLY A 151 -8.25 11.38 -3.46
N GLY A 152 -7.95 10.89 -4.68
CA GLY A 152 -7.56 11.74 -5.80
C GLY A 152 -8.69 12.67 -6.27
N ALA A 153 -9.93 12.18 -6.35
CA ALA A 153 -11.09 12.97 -6.74
C ALA A 153 -11.40 14.07 -5.72
N ILE A 154 -11.37 13.73 -4.42
CA ILE A 154 -11.56 14.70 -3.34
C ILE A 154 -10.44 15.73 -3.33
N ALA A 155 -9.18 15.32 -3.46
CA ALA A 155 -8.06 16.26 -3.53
C ALA A 155 -8.17 17.24 -4.70
N LEU A 156 -8.62 16.79 -5.88
CA LEU A 156 -8.89 17.64 -7.04
C LEU A 156 -10.08 18.59 -6.82
N ASN A 157 -11.10 18.13 -6.10
CA ASN A 157 -12.22 18.97 -5.68
C ASN A 157 -11.75 20.08 -4.75
N LEU A 158 -11.01 19.74 -3.69
CA LEU A 158 -10.49 20.69 -2.68
C LEU A 158 -9.53 21.73 -3.28
N LEU A 159 -8.65 21.32 -4.22
CA LEU A 159 -7.65 22.19 -4.81
C LEU A 159 -8.20 23.10 -5.91
N PHE A 160 -9.12 22.59 -6.74
CA PHE A 160 -9.55 23.25 -7.97
C PHE A 160 -11.06 23.48 -8.06
N GLY A 161 -11.84 23.06 -7.04
CA GLY A 161 -13.31 23.15 -7.07
C GLY A 161 -13.97 22.27 -8.13
N LEU A 162 -13.28 21.21 -8.62
CA LEU A 162 -13.83 20.33 -9.64
C LEU A 162 -14.95 19.46 -9.05
N PRO A 163 -16.07 19.26 -9.78
CA PRO A 163 -17.08 18.30 -9.33
C PRO A 163 -16.48 16.92 -9.11
N LEU A 164 -16.88 16.21 -8.04
CA LEU A 164 -16.32 14.89 -7.67
C LEU A 164 -16.38 13.90 -8.84
N LEU A 165 -17.48 13.90 -9.62
CA LEU A 165 -17.61 13.05 -10.80
C LEU A 165 -16.49 13.31 -11.84
N VAL A 166 -16.14 14.56 -12.06
CA VAL A 166 -15.04 14.95 -12.95
C VAL A 166 -13.70 14.52 -12.38
N GLY A 167 -13.50 14.72 -11.07
CA GLY A 167 -12.31 14.25 -10.33
C GLY A 167 -12.11 12.74 -10.50
N VAL A 168 -13.16 11.94 -10.28
CA VAL A 168 -13.13 10.48 -10.47
C VAL A 168 -12.71 10.08 -11.88
N ILE A 169 -13.27 10.73 -12.91
CA ILE A 169 -12.89 10.46 -14.31
C ILE A 169 -11.43 10.84 -14.57
N LEU A 170 -10.98 11.97 -14.03
CA LEU A 170 -9.60 12.44 -14.20
C LEU A 170 -8.57 11.49 -13.57
N THR A 171 -8.90 10.78 -12.48
CA THR A 171 -7.98 9.83 -11.89
C THR A 171 -7.64 8.63 -12.79
N ILE A 172 -8.42 8.38 -13.86
CA ILE A 172 -8.07 7.35 -14.85
C ILE A 172 -6.75 7.70 -15.56
N PHE A 173 -6.47 8.99 -15.72
CA PHE A 173 -5.28 9.48 -16.40
C PHE A 173 -4.00 9.46 -15.56
N ASP A 174 -4.06 9.06 -14.27
CA ASP A 174 -2.88 8.85 -13.42
C ASP A 174 -1.93 7.79 -14.02
N VAL A 175 -2.47 6.88 -14.85
CA VAL A 175 -1.69 5.92 -15.63
C VAL A 175 -0.64 6.61 -16.50
N LEU A 176 -0.94 7.79 -17.05
CA LEU A 176 0.02 8.56 -17.87
C LEU A 176 1.19 9.09 -17.03
N LEU A 177 0.90 9.57 -15.83
CA LEU A 177 1.92 9.99 -14.88
C LEU A 177 2.82 8.82 -14.48
N LEU A 178 2.23 7.67 -14.19
CA LEU A 178 2.96 6.45 -13.88
C LEU A 178 3.91 6.06 -15.02
N LEU A 179 3.42 6.06 -16.28
CA LEU A 179 4.25 5.76 -17.45
C LEU A 179 5.44 6.71 -17.59
N PHE A 180 5.24 7.98 -17.28
CA PHE A 180 6.33 8.97 -17.26
C PHE A 180 7.34 8.65 -16.16
N LEU A 181 6.88 8.36 -14.93
CA LEU A 181 7.73 8.04 -13.79
C LEU A 181 8.54 6.75 -14.03
N MET A 182 7.95 5.72 -14.63
CA MET A 182 8.65 4.48 -14.96
C MET A 182 9.86 4.70 -15.90
N LYS A 183 9.82 5.71 -16.78
CA LYS A 183 10.96 6.07 -17.64
C LYS A 183 12.15 6.66 -16.86
N LEU A 184 11.94 7.16 -15.65
CA LEU A 184 13.00 7.75 -14.83
C LEU A 184 13.94 6.70 -14.21
N GLY A 185 13.50 5.45 -14.12
CA GLY A 185 14.22 4.35 -13.48
C GLY A 185 13.95 4.23 -11.97
N PHE A 186 14.07 2.99 -11.47
CA PHE A 186 13.63 2.55 -10.15
C PHE A 186 14.19 3.39 -8.99
N ARG A 187 15.48 3.72 -9.00
CA ARG A 187 16.12 4.52 -7.92
C ARG A 187 15.61 5.96 -7.84
N LYS A 188 15.20 6.56 -8.97
CA LYS A 188 14.62 7.90 -8.94
C LYS A 188 13.20 7.87 -8.39
N ILE A 189 12.44 6.82 -8.70
CA ILE A 189 11.11 6.60 -8.14
C ILE A 189 11.22 6.46 -6.60
N GLU A 190 12.14 5.61 -6.11
CA GLU A 190 12.41 5.48 -4.66
C GLU A 190 12.70 6.85 -4.02
N ALA A 191 13.54 7.69 -4.65
CA ALA A 191 13.89 9.01 -4.12
C ALA A 191 12.71 10.00 -4.11
N ILE A 192 11.89 10.02 -5.16
CA ILE A 192 10.68 10.85 -5.23
C ILE A 192 9.72 10.46 -4.11
N VAL A 193 9.47 9.17 -3.96
CA VAL A 193 8.60 8.60 -2.93
C VAL A 193 9.08 8.99 -1.53
N MET A 194 10.36 8.82 -1.23
CA MET A 194 10.93 9.22 0.08
C MET A 194 10.79 10.71 0.34
N THR A 195 10.97 11.55 -0.68
CA THR A 195 10.83 13.01 -0.55
C THR A 195 9.37 13.37 -0.23
N LEU A 196 8.40 12.75 -0.90
CA LEU A 196 6.98 13.00 -0.65
C LEU A 196 6.55 12.53 0.74
N ILE A 197 7.05 11.38 1.22
CA ILE A 197 6.85 10.93 2.62
C ILE A 197 7.32 11.99 3.61
N LEU A 198 8.52 12.52 3.40
CA LEU A 198 9.08 13.54 4.28
C LEU A 198 8.24 14.82 4.28
N VAL A 199 7.79 15.27 3.10
CA VAL A 199 6.92 16.44 2.98
C VAL A 199 5.60 16.23 3.72
N ILE A 200 4.92 15.10 3.50
CA ILE A 200 3.67 14.73 4.19
C ILE A 200 3.88 14.74 5.70
N MET A 201 4.94 14.11 6.18
CA MET A 201 5.25 14.05 7.61
C MET A 201 5.47 15.45 8.21
N LEU A 202 6.21 16.33 7.53
CA LEU A 202 6.47 17.70 8.01
C LEU A 202 5.19 18.54 8.04
N VAL A 203 4.31 18.40 7.05
CA VAL A 203 3.00 19.09 7.01
C VAL A 203 2.17 18.67 8.23
N PHE A 204 1.97 17.37 8.46
CA PHE A 204 1.17 16.92 9.60
C PHE A 204 1.81 17.19 10.96
N CYS A 205 3.14 17.12 11.07
CA CYS A 205 3.82 17.57 12.31
C CYS A 205 3.48 19.04 12.61
N TYR A 206 3.52 19.88 11.59
CA TYR A 206 3.21 21.30 11.74
C TYR A 206 1.74 21.50 12.14
N GLU A 207 0.79 20.85 11.46
CA GLU A 207 -0.64 20.94 11.74
C GLU A 207 -0.98 20.48 13.18
N VAL A 208 -0.40 19.36 13.63
CA VAL A 208 -0.63 18.85 15.00
C VAL A 208 -0.04 19.77 16.07
N ILE A 209 1.16 20.36 15.82
CA ILE A 209 1.75 21.33 16.76
C ILE A 209 0.80 22.52 16.97
N ILE A 210 0.15 22.94 15.90
CA ILE A 210 -0.79 24.07 15.90
C ILE A 210 -2.10 23.71 16.58
N ALA A 211 -2.63 22.49 16.34
CA ALA A 211 -3.87 22.00 16.95
C ALA A 211 -3.76 21.81 18.47
N GLN A 212 -2.57 21.89 19.06
CA GLN A 212 -2.30 21.80 20.50
C GLN A 212 -3.04 20.66 21.22
N PRO A 213 -2.87 19.41 20.82
CA PRO A 213 -3.59 18.28 21.40
C PRO A 213 -3.27 18.10 22.89
N ASN A 214 -4.20 17.51 23.64
CA ASN A 214 -3.98 17.15 25.03
C ASN A 214 -2.99 15.97 25.12
N LEU A 215 -1.70 16.27 25.35
CA LEU A 215 -0.62 15.27 25.38
C LEU A 215 -0.84 14.11 26.38
N PRO A 216 -1.30 14.35 27.65
CA PRO A 216 -1.66 13.26 28.56
C PRO A 216 -2.72 12.30 27.96
N ALA A 217 -3.75 12.84 27.32
CA ALA A 217 -4.80 12.02 26.68
C ALA A 217 -4.26 11.25 25.44
N VAL A 218 -3.39 11.87 24.66
CA VAL A 218 -2.68 11.19 23.55
C VAL A 218 -1.88 10.00 24.06
N LEU A 219 -1.08 10.17 25.13
CA LEU A 219 -0.29 9.09 25.71
C LEU A 219 -1.17 7.96 26.25
N GLN A 220 -2.30 8.31 26.88
CA GLN A 220 -3.29 7.35 27.36
C GLN A 220 -3.93 6.55 26.18
N GLY A 221 -4.12 7.17 25.02
CA GLY A 221 -4.67 6.55 23.82
C GLY A 221 -3.83 5.38 23.28
N PHE A 222 -2.54 5.32 23.59
CA PHE A 222 -1.69 4.17 23.23
C PHE A 222 -1.92 2.92 24.10
N ILE A 223 -2.68 3.06 25.20
CA ILE A 223 -3.00 1.92 26.07
C ILE A 223 -4.25 1.21 25.51
N PRO A 224 -4.18 -0.08 25.16
CA PRO A 224 -5.33 -0.82 24.63
C PRO A 224 -6.51 -0.84 25.62
N GLN A 225 -7.70 -0.50 25.11
CA GLN A 225 -8.93 -0.45 25.90
C GLN A 225 -9.98 -1.41 25.34
N LYS A 226 -10.81 -2.01 26.24
CA LYS A 226 -11.85 -2.95 25.81
C LYS A 226 -12.92 -2.34 24.91
N GLN A 227 -13.12 -1.02 24.98
CA GLN A 227 -14.08 -0.27 24.17
C GLN A 227 -13.83 -0.44 22.66
N VAL A 228 -12.57 -0.66 22.21
CA VAL A 228 -12.23 -0.95 20.82
C VAL A 228 -13.02 -2.16 20.26
N LEU A 229 -13.50 -3.06 21.10
CA LEU A 229 -14.27 -4.24 20.70
C LEU A 229 -15.79 -3.99 20.54
N ASN A 230 -16.30 -2.78 20.78
CA ASN A 230 -17.67 -2.41 20.46
C ASN A 230 -17.85 -2.35 18.93
N HIS A 231 -19.09 -2.31 18.43
CA HIS A 231 -19.36 -2.49 17.00
C HIS A 231 -18.72 -1.40 16.12
N GLY A 232 -18.99 -0.12 16.36
CA GLY A 232 -18.46 0.99 15.55
C GLY A 232 -16.94 1.09 15.66
N GLN A 233 -16.42 1.10 16.89
CA GLN A 233 -14.99 1.13 17.18
C GLN A 233 -14.24 -0.05 16.54
N LEU A 234 -14.84 -1.26 16.55
CA LEU A 234 -14.24 -2.44 15.93
C LEU A 234 -14.19 -2.31 14.41
N THR A 235 -15.23 -1.76 13.79
CA THR A 235 -15.26 -1.53 12.33
C THR A 235 -14.13 -0.58 11.93
N MET A 236 -14.01 0.56 12.61
CA MET A 236 -12.95 1.53 12.35
C MET A 236 -11.56 0.95 12.69
N ALA A 237 -11.43 0.20 13.79
CA ALA A 237 -10.18 -0.48 14.16
C ALA A 237 -9.74 -1.48 13.09
N LEU A 238 -10.65 -2.27 12.52
CA LEU A 238 -10.34 -3.20 11.44
C LEU A 238 -10.08 -2.46 10.11
N GLY A 239 -10.72 -1.33 9.87
CA GLY A 239 -10.37 -0.42 8.79
C GLY A 239 -8.92 0.08 8.92
N ILE A 240 -8.51 0.57 10.09
CA ILE A 240 -7.12 0.97 10.38
C ILE A 240 -6.16 -0.21 10.19
N VAL A 241 -6.49 -1.41 10.67
CA VAL A 241 -5.64 -2.60 10.47
C VAL A 241 -5.52 -2.95 8.99
N GLY A 242 -6.62 -2.93 8.23
CA GLY A 242 -6.64 -3.23 6.80
C GLY A 242 -5.81 -2.22 6.01
N ALA A 243 -6.00 -0.93 6.28
CA ALA A 243 -5.22 0.15 5.72
C ALA A 243 -3.73 0.05 6.08
N THR A 244 -3.41 -0.28 7.34
CA THR A 244 -2.01 -0.32 7.81
C THR A 244 -1.27 -1.58 7.38
N VAL A 245 -1.86 -2.79 7.50
CA VAL A 245 -1.10 -4.02 7.26
C VAL A 245 -1.07 -4.44 5.79
N MET A 246 -2.01 -4.02 5.01
CA MET A 246 -2.18 -4.21 3.55
C MET A 246 -1.69 -5.56 3.01
N PRO A 247 -2.61 -6.50 2.71
CA PRO A 247 -2.25 -7.86 2.27
C PRO A 247 -1.36 -7.88 1.02
N HIS A 248 -1.63 -7.00 0.07
CA HIS A 248 -0.92 -6.94 -1.20
C HIS A 248 0.51 -6.39 -1.08
N ASN A 249 0.83 -5.53 -0.10
CA ASN A 249 2.19 -5.03 0.13
C ASN A 249 3.17 -6.12 0.59
N LEU A 250 2.68 -7.24 1.15
CA LEU A 250 3.53 -8.39 1.48
C LEU A 250 4.09 -9.05 0.21
N TYR A 251 3.29 -9.10 -0.86
CA TYR A 251 3.74 -9.58 -2.17
C TYR A 251 4.77 -8.64 -2.77
N LEU A 252 4.51 -7.33 -2.77
CA LEU A 252 5.42 -6.33 -3.28
C LEU A 252 6.78 -6.40 -2.59
N HIS A 253 6.82 -6.37 -1.25
CA HIS A 253 8.07 -6.35 -0.50
C HIS A 253 8.90 -7.61 -0.74
N SER A 254 8.26 -8.78 -0.78
CA SER A 254 8.95 -10.04 -1.10
C SER A 254 9.56 -10.06 -2.50
N SER A 255 9.00 -9.32 -3.45
CA SER A 255 9.54 -9.16 -4.79
C SER A 255 10.68 -8.13 -4.84
N ILE A 256 10.42 -6.88 -4.44
CA ILE A 256 11.40 -5.78 -4.60
C ILE A 256 12.62 -5.90 -3.69
N SER A 257 12.53 -6.64 -2.58
CA SER A 257 13.68 -6.96 -1.73
C SER A 257 14.77 -7.79 -2.43
N GLN A 258 14.43 -8.44 -3.56
CA GLN A 258 15.35 -9.20 -4.39
C GLN A 258 16.19 -8.32 -5.35
N SER A 259 15.91 -7.02 -5.44
CA SER A 259 16.58 -6.10 -6.37
C SER A 259 18.07 -5.89 -6.08
N ARG A 260 18.53 -6.17 -4.88
CA ARG A 260 19.93 -5.98 -4.47
C ARG A 260 20.80 -7.14 -4.93
N LYS A 261 21.98 -6.80 -5.50
CA LYS A 261 22.95 -7.78 -5.97
C LYS A 261 23.76 -8.33 -4.80
N ILE A 262 23.44 -9.54 -4.38
CA ILE A 262 24.09 -10.26 -3.28
C ILE A 262 24.62 -11.61 -3.77
N ASP A 263 25.75 -12.05 -3.22
CA ASP A 263 26.23 -13.42 -3.42
C ASP A 263 25.43 -14.38 -2.54
N ARG A 264 24.55 -15.13 -3.15
CA ARG A 264 23.62 -16.03 -2.46
C ARG A 264 24.26 -17.35 -2.05
N SER A 265 25.49 -17.62 -2.54
CA SER A 265 26.29 -18.75 -2.06
C SER A 265 26.93 -18.45 -0.70
N ASP A 266 27.13 -17.15 -0.40
CA ASP A 266 27.61 -16.69 0.90
C ASP A 266 26.43 -16.46 1.87
N THR A 267 26.28 -17.39 2.81
CA THR A 267 25.24 -17.34 3.84
C THR A 267 25.34 -16.08 4.73
N GLN A 268 26.55 -15.53 4.89
CA GLN A 268 26.77 -14.33 5.69
C GLN A 268 26.31 -13.07 4.93
N GLU A 269 26.51 -13.03 3.62
CA GLU A 269 26.04 -11.93 2.79
C GLU A 269 24.49 -11.91 2.73
N VAL A 270 23.87 -13.09 2.60
CA VAL A 270 22.38 -13.23 2.69
C VAL A 270 21.87 -12.77 4.06
N ALA A 271 22.51 -13.17 5.17
CA ALA A 271 22.11 -12.72 6.51
C ALA A 271 22.23 -11.20 6.68
N THR A 272 23.30 -10.62 6.13
CA THR A 272 23.53 -9.18 6.11
C THR A 272 22.45 -8.46 5.30
N ALA A 273 22.09 -9.00 4.13
CA ALA A 273 21.00 -8.46 3.31
C ALA A 273 19.66 -8.46 4.03
N VAL A 274 19.29 -9.56 4.68
CA VAL A 274 18.06 -9.64 5.49
C VAL A 274 18.08 -8.59 6.61
N ARG A 275 19.21 -8.43 7.30
CA ARG A 275 19.36 -7.46 8.39
C ARG A 275 19.16 -6.01 7.89
N PHE A 276 19.80 -5.61 6.78
CA PHE A 276 19.67 -4.25 6.26
C PHE A 276 18.30 -4.00 5.64
N ALA A 277 17.69 -4.97 4.96
CA ALA A 277 16.31 -4.87 4.48
C ALA A 277 15.32 -4.69 5.65
N THR A 278 15.56 -5.35 6.79
CA THR A 278 14.76 -5.17 8.01
C THR A 278 14.93 -3.77 8.60
N TRP A 279 16.16 -3.25 8.65
CA TRP A 279 16.38 -1.87 9.10
C TRP A 279 15.71 -0.85 8.19
N ASP A 280 15.86 -0.99 6.87
CA ASP A 280 15.20 -0.12 5.90
C ASP A 280 13.68 -0.11 6.09
N SER A 281 13.04 -1.28 6.08
CA SER A 281 11.59 -1.36 6.23
C SER A 281 11.11 -0.83 7.59
N ASN A 282 11.77 -1.14 8.69
CA ASN A 282 11.35 -0.69 10.02
C ASN A 282 11.47 0.84 10.17
N ILE A 283 12.52 1.46 9.64
CA ILE A 283 12.69 2.92 9.67
C ILE A 283 11.54 3.57 8.87
N GLN A 284 11.28 3.09 7.67
CA GLN A 284 10.25 3.64 6.80
C GLN A 284 8.83 3.42 7.37
N LEU A 285 8.55 2.23 7.91
CA LEU A 285 7.28 1.92 8.58
C LEU A 285 7.09 2.71 9.88
N SER A 286 8.18 3.05 10.58
CA SER A 286 8.09 3.96 11.74
C SER A 286 7.70 5.38 11.33
N ALA A 287 8.17 5.86 10.19
CA ALA A 287 7.72 7.14 9.64
C ALA A 287 6.23 7.09 9.26
N ALA A 288 5.78 6.02 8.61
CA ALA A 288 4.37 5.82 8.30
C ALA A 288 3.49 5.71 9.56
N PHE A 289 3.95 4.99 10.59
CA PHE A 289 3.29 4.94 11.90
C PHE A 289 3.11 6.34 12.49
N LEU A 290 4.16 7.17 12.45
CA LEU A 290 4.10 8.54 12.95
C LEU A 290 3.07 9.38 12.19
N VAL A 291 3.04 9.29 10.85
CA VAL A 291 2.05 9.99 10.03
C VAL A 291 0.62 9.58 10.41
N ASN A 292 0.35 8.28 10.56
CA ASN A 292 -0.98 7.79 10.95
C ASN A 292 -1.38 8.24 12.37
N CYS A 293 -0.43 8.29 13.30
CA CYS A 293 -0.69 8.87 14.63
C CYS A 293 -1.03 10.36 14.54
N LEU A 294 -0.27 11.14 13.74
CA LEU A 294 -0.51 12.57 13.55
C LEU A 294 -1.90 12.82 12.95
N LEU A 295 -2.32 12.04 11.96
CA LEU A 295 -3.65 12.13 11.36
C LEU A 295 -4.77 11.87 12.38
N LEU A 296 -4.65 10.82 13.18
CA LEU A 296 -5.65 10.50 14.23
C LEU A 296 -5.67 11.59 15.31
N ILE A 297 -4.50 12.06 15.73
CA ILE A 297 -4.39 13.14 16.74
C ILE A 297 -5.02 14.42 16.21
N LEU A 298 -4.78 14.77 14.94
CA LEU A 298 -5.37 15.94 14.29
C LEU A 298 -6.90 15.82 14.22
N GLY A 299 -7.42 14.68 13.73
CA GLY A 299 -8.86 14.41 13.68
C GLY A 299 -9.51 14.49 15.06
N SER A 300 -8.85 13.94 16.10
CA SER A 300 -9.35 14.04 17.48
C SER A 300 -9.30 15.47 18.04
N ALA A 301 -8.22 16.21 17.80
CA ALA A 301 -8.04 17.55 18.35
C ALA A 301 -9.03 18.56 17.76
N LEU A 302 -9.42 18.40 16.50
CA LEU A 302 -10.30 19.32 15.79
C LEU A 302 -11.79 18.96 15.91
N PHE A 303 -12.14 17.67 15.93
CA PHE A 303 -13.54 17.24 15.78
C PHE A 303 -14.12 16.49 16.98
N PHE A 304 -13.31 15.84 17.82
CA PHE A 304 -13.84 15.03 18.92
C PHE A 304 -14.61 15.88 19.94
N GLY A 305 -15.89 15.51 20.15
CA GLY A 305 -16.78 16.23 21.03
C GLY A 305 -17.56 17.38 20.38
N HIS A 306 -17.35 17.65 19.10
CA HIS A 306 -18.17 18.56 18.30
C HIS A 306 -19.21 17.75 17.54
N SER A 307 -20.49 17.96 17.80
CA SER A 307 -21.58 17.00 17.56
C SER A 307 -22.10 16.91 16.11
N GLU A 308 -21.60 17.66 15.14
CA GLU A 308 -22.23 17.75 13.82
C GLU A 308 -21.31 17.60 12.61
N GLU A 309 -19.99 17.59 12.78
CA GLU A 309 -19.06 17.47 11.64
C GLU A 309 -18.25 16.18 11.75
N VAL A 310 -18.61 15.22 10.94
CA VAL A 310 -17.87 13.97 10.78
C VAL A 310 -16.51 14.26 10.17
N GLY A 311 -15.45 13.58 10.63
CA GLY A 311 -14.09 13.73 10.12
C GLY A 311 -13.93 13.29 8.68
N THR A 312 -14.52 14.05 7.75
CA THR A 312 -14.36 13.92 6.31
C THR A 312 -13.13 14.69 5.84
N PHE A 313 -12.64 14.42 4.64
CA PHE A 313 -11.54 15.19 4.07
C PHE A 313 -11.90 16.67 3.87
N SER A 314 -13.13 16.97 3.42
CA SER A 314 -13.58 18.36 3.25
C SER A 314 -13.76 19.05 4.59
N ALA A 315 -14.35 18.40 5.59
CA ALA A 315 -14.47 18.98 6.93
C ALA A 315 -13.10 19.34 7.53
N LEU A 316 -12.08 18.48 7.34
CA LEU A 316 -10.73 18.80 7.79
C LEU A 316 -10.11 19.96 6.99
N PHE A 317 -10.31 19.99 5.68
CA PHE A 317 -9.84 21.09 4.83
C PHE A 317 -10.45 22.43 5.26
N ASP A 318 -11.74 22.47 5.53
CA ASP A 318 -12.46 23.66 5.98
C ASP A 318 -12.06 24.05 7.41
N ALA A 319 -11.93 23.09 8.32
CA ALA A 319 -11.49 23.32 9.70
C ALA A 319 -10.09 23.96 9.77
N LEU A 320 -9.18 23.59 8.85
CA LEU A 320 -7.85 24.20 8.78
C LEU A 320 -7.86 25.66 8.26
N GLN A 321 -8.98 26.13 7.70
CA GLN A 321 -9.18 27.54 7.30
C GLN A 321 -9.93 28.34 8.35
N ASP A 322 -10.73 27.70 9.20
CA ASP A 322 -11.62 28.37 10.15
C ASP A 322 -10.87 28.71 11.45
N SER A 323 -10.77 30.02 11.73
CA SER A 323 -10.14 30.52 12.95
C SER A 323 -10.90 30.14 14.23
N SER A 324 -12.19 29.78 14.14
CA SER A 324 -12.96 29.28 15.28
C SER A 324 -12.56 27.85 15.69
N ILE A 325 -12.04 27.04 14.75
CA ILE A 325 -11.61 25.65 14.93
C ILE A 325 -10.09 25.58 15.08
N ALA A 326 -9.34 26.09 14.11
CA ALA A 326 -7.88 26.05 14.09
C ALA A 326 -7.21 27.21 14.85
N GLY A 327 -8.00 28.12 15.50
CA GLY A 327 -7.50 29.21 16.31
C GLY A 327 -6.69 30.24 15.52
N ALA A 328 -5.67 30.83 16.18
CA ALA A 328 -4.84 31.90 15.58
C ALA A 328 -4.01 31.47 14.36
N VAL A 329 -4.05 30.21 13.99
CA VAL A 329 -3.19 29.62 12.97
C VAL A 329 -3.98 29.15 11.74
N ALA A 330 -5.32 29.31 11.77
CA ALA A 330 -6.15 29.08 10.60
C ALA A 330 -5.55 29.79 9.37
N SER A 331 -5.25 29.04 8.35
CA SER A 331 -4.63 29.57 7.15
C SER A 331 -5.07 28.80 5.92
N PRO A 332 -5.50 29.48 4.83
CA PRO A 332 -5.73 28.84 3.54
C PRO A 332 -4.52 28.06 3.02
N VAL A 333 -3.30 28.40 3.49
CA VAL A 333 -2.08 27.67 3.12
C VAL A 333 -2.07 26.27 3.71
N LEU A 334 -2.54 26.09 4.97
CA LEU A 334 -2.62 24.76 5.60
C LEU A 334 -3.58 23.84 4.87
N SER A 335 -4.77 24.30 4.55
CA SER A 335 -5.76 23.54 3.81
C SER A 335 -5.24 23.13 2.43
N VAL A 336 -4.59 24.05 1.71
CA VAL A 336 -3.97 23.74 0.42
C VAL A 336 -2.84 22.71 0.57
N LEU A 337 -1.99 22.84 1.61
CA LEU A 337 -0.93 21.87 1.90
C LEU A 337 -1.51 20.47 2.20
N PHE A 338 -2.59 20.40 2.99
CA PHE A 338 -3.32 19.15 3.24
C PHE A 338 -3.82 18.52 1.94
N ALA A 339 -4.52 19.28 1.09
CA ALA A 339 -5.07 18.76 -0.17
C ALA A 339 -3.97 18.34 -1.16
N VAL A 340 -2.85 19.08 -1.22
CA VAL A 340 -1.66 18.69 -2.02
C VAL A 340 -1.04 17.40 -1.46
N ALA A 341 -0.94 17.27 -0.13
CA ALA A 341 -0.41 16.08 0.50
C ALA A 341 -1.33 14.87 0.27
N LEU A 342 -2.66 15.04 0.28
CA LEU A 342 -3.63 14.00 -0.06
C LEU A 342 -3.48 13.53 -1.51
N LEU A 343 -3.35 14.47 -2.45
CA LEU A 343 -3.11 14.15 -3.86
C LEU A 343 -1.79 13.41 -4.05
N ALA A 344 -0.72 13.87 -3.38
CA ALA A 344 0.60 13.23 -3.44
C ALA A 344 0.57 11.81 -2.84
N SER A 345 -0.16 11.61 -1.75
CA SER A 345 -0.38 10.31 -1.11
C SER A 345 -1.06 9.33 -2.08
N GLY A 346 -2.15 9.74 -2.73
CA GLY A 346 -2.86 8.95 -3.73
C GLY A 346 -1.97 8.59 -4.92
N GLN A 347 -1.18 9.53 -5.43
CA GLN A 347 -0.25 9.27 -6.55
C GLN A 347 0.88 8.32 -6.17
N ASN A 348 1.42 8.42 -4.96
CA ASN A 348 2.43 7.50 -4.44
C ASN A 348 1.87 6.08 -4.32
N SER A 349 0.68 5.93 -3.74
CA SER A 349 0.00 4.63 -3.61
C SER A 349 -0.28 4.00 -4.97
N THR A 350 -0.66 4.79 -5.97
CA THR A 350 -0.85 4.35 -7.36
C THR A 350 0.40 3.66 -7.93
N ILE A 351 1.59 4.17 -7.64
CA ILE A 351 2.85 3.56 -8.08
C ILE A 351 3.00 2.17 -7.45
N THR A 352 2.84 2.07 -6.14
CA THR A 352 3.03 0.81 -5.41
C THR A 352 1.95 -0.22 -5.73
N GLY A 353 0.68 0.20 -5.84
CA GLY A 353 -0.44 -0.65 -6.26
C GLY A 353 -0.23 -1.25 -7.65
N THR A 354 0.29 -0.45 -8.59
CA THR A 354 0.63 -0.94 -9.94
C THR A 354 1.73 -1.99 -9.93
N LEU A 355 2.82 -1.74 -9.21
CA LEU A 355 3.93 -2.69 -9.07
C LEU A 355 3.46 -3.97 -8.39
N THR A 356 2.70 -3.86 -7.32
CA THR A 356 2.14 -5.00 -6.60
C THR A 356 1.29 -5.88 -7.49
N GLY A 357 0.41 -5.25 -8.24
CA GLY A 357 -0.46 -5.99 -9.14
C GLY A 357 0.31 -6.73 -10.23
N GLN A 358 1.43 -6.19 -10.71
CA GLN A 358 2.29 -6.90 -11.65
C GLN A 358 2.92 -8.12 -10.99
N VAL A 359 3.46 -8.00 -9.75
CA VAL A 359 3.99 -9.13 -8.97
C VAL A 359 2.95 -10.24 -8.80
N VAL A 360 1.75 -9.86 -8.38
CA VAL A 360 0.66 -10.82 -8.09
C VAL A 360 0.26 -11.58 -9.36
N MET A 361 0.07 -10.86 -10.47
CA MET A 361 -0.33 -11.48 -11.73
C MET A 361 0.78 -12.37 -12.31
N GLU A 362 2.03 -11.91 -12.34
CA GLU A 362 3.16 -12.70 -12.85
C GLU A 362 3.42 -13.92 -11.95
N GLY A 363 3.36 -13.74 -10.61
CA GLY A 363 3.65 -14.79 -9.64
C GLY A 363 2.59 -15.89 -9.60
N PHE A 364 1.30 -15.56 -9.58
CA PHE A 364 0.22 -16.55 -9.48
C PHE A 364 -0.12 -17.22 -10.80
N ILE A 365 -0.24 -16.48 -11.91
CA ILE A 365 -0.79 -17.00 -13.16
C ILE A 365 0.17 -16.95 -14.35
N HIS A 366 1.41 -16.46 -14.16
CA HIS A 366 2.43 -16.29 -15.22
C HIS A 366 1.95 -15.47 -16.43
N MET A 367 0.95 -14.62 -16.23
CA MET A 367 0.47 -13.77 -17.31
C MET A 367 1.34 -12.52 -17.41
N LYS A 368 1.92 -12.28 -18.57
CA LYS A 368 2.71 -11.09 -18.87
C LYS A 368 1.85 -10.14 -19.71
N ILE A 369 1.25 -9.15 -19.06
CA ILE A 369 0.56 -8.06 -19.73
C ILE A 369 1.40 -6.79 -19.51
N PRO A 370 1.49 -5.87 -20.49
CA PRO A 370 2.14 -4.58 -20.28
C PRO A 370 1.58 -3.87 -19.05
N THR A 371 2.43 -3.34 -18.19
CA THR A 371 2.05 -2.74 -16.89
C THR A 371 0.98 -1.67 -17.06
N TRP A 372 1.07 -0.84 -18.11
CA TRP A 372 0.08 0.18 -18.41
C TRP A 372 -1.31 -0.39 -18.75
N ALA A 373 -1.37 -1.47 -19.54
CA ALA A 373 -2.64 -2.09 -19.92
C ALA A 373 -3.32 -2.73 -18.71
N ARG A 374 -2.53 -3.42 -17.87
CA ARG A 374 -3.02 -3.95 -16.61
C ARG A 374 -3.57 -2.83 -15.72
N ARG A 375 -2.80 -1.76 -15.53
CA ARG A 375 -3.21 -0.61 -14.70
C ARG A 375 -4.50 0.03 -15.23
N LEU A 376 -4.61 0.20 -16.55
CA LEU A 376 -5.82 0.75 -17.15
C LEU A 376 -7.06 -0.12 -16.90
N ILE A 377 -6.91 -1.45 -16.98
CA ILE A 377 -8.00 -2.40 -16.70
C ILE A 377 -8.39 -2.34 -15.21
N THR A 378 -7.43 -2.46 -14.30
CA THR A 378 -7.73 -2.46 -12.85
C THR A 378 -8.29 -1.12 -12.41
N ARG A 379 -7.73 -0.01 -12.88
CA ARG A 379 -8.23 1.33 -12.59
C ARG A 379 -9.65 1.53 -13.16
N GLY A 380 -9.91 1.09 -14.39
CA GLY A 380 -11.24 1.13 -14.98
C GLY A 380 -12.28 0.35 -14.14
N LEU A 381 -11.91 -0.85 -13.67
CA LEU A 381 -12.77 -1.64 -12.81
C LEU A 381 -13.00 -0.99 -11.44
N SER A 382 -11.99 -0.38 -10.84
CA SER A 382 -12.09 0.29 -9.53
C SER A 382 -12.86 1.61 -9.59
N VAL A 383 -12.84 2.28 -10.74
CA VAL A 383 -13.63 3.50 -10.98
C VAL A 383 -15.14 3.21 -11.03
N ILE A 384 -15.56 2.02 -11.49
CA ILE A 384 -16.99 1.69 -11.63
C ILE A 384 -17.75 1.82 -10.30
N PRO A 385 -17.36 1.15 -9.19
CA PRO A 385 -18.11 1.31 -7.94
C PRO A 385 -18.07 2.75 -7.41
N VAL A 386 -17.00 3.51 -7.62
CA VAL A 386 -16.91 4.92 -7.22
C VAL A 386 -17.87 5.77 -8.05
N LEU A 387 -17.92 5.58 -9.37
CA LEU A 387 -18.88 6.29 -10.25
C LEU A 387 -20.32 5.97 -9.87
N LEU A 388 -20.62 4.68 -9.64
CA LEU A 388 -21.98 4.27 -9.23
C LEU A 388 -22.36 4.91 -7.90
N CYS A 389 -21.47 4.93 -6.92
CA CYS A 389 -21.68 5.61 -5.64
C CYS A 389 -21.88 7.12 -5.84
N THR A 390 -21.01 7.77 -6.60
CA THR A 390 -21.08 9.22 -6.85
C THR A 390 -22.39 9.61 -7.56
N ILE A 391 -22.83 8.83 -8.55
CA ILE A 391 -24.07 9.08 -9.28
C ILE A 391 -25.30 8.81 -8.40
N TYR A 392 -25.32 7.66 -7.71
CA TYR A 392 -26.47 7.24 -6.89
C TYR A 392 -26.73 8.18 -5.72
N PHE A 393 -25.68 8.62 -5.04
CA PHE A 393 -25.75 9.55 -3.90
C PHE A 393 -25.61 11.03 -4.29
N GLY A 394 -25.67 11.36 -5.59
CA GLY A 394 -25.67 12.75 -6.07
C GLY A 394 -24.40 13.51 -5.74
N GLY A 395 -23.24 12.84 -5.61
CA GLY A 395 -21.98 13.47 -5.27
C GLY A 395 -21.81 13.75 -3.77
N ASN A 396 -22.58 13.09 -2.91
CA ASN A 396 -22.40 13.20 -1.47
C ASN A 396 -21.04 12.63 -1.06
N GLU A 397 -20.19 13.47 -0.47
CA GLU A 397 -18.83 13.12 -0.06
C GLU A 397 -18.82 12.09 1.07
N GLN A 398 -19.74 12.18 2.03
CA GLN A 398 -19.86 11.21 3.11
C GLN A 398 -20.02 9.78 2.60
N ALA A 399 -20.82 9.59 1.53
CA ALA A 399 -21.00 8.27 0.93
C ALA A 399 -19.71 7.74 0.28
N LEU A 400 -18.86 8.62 -0.25
CA LEU A 400 -17.56 8.26 -0.80
C LEU A 400 -16.57 7.92 0.31
N ASP A 401 -16.56 8.66 1.40
CA ASP A 401 -15.73 8.40 2.58
C ASP A 401 -16.14 7.07 3.24
N ASP A 402 -17.44 6.77 3.34
CA ASP A 402 -17.94 5.48 3.81
C ASP A 402 -17.47 4.33 2.90
N LEU A 403 -17.59 4.51 1.57
CA LEU A 403 -17.09 3.51 0.61
C LEU A 403 -15.58 3.28 0.77
N LEU A 404 -14.84 4.35 1.03
CA LEU A 404 -13.40 4.30 1.26
C LEU A 404 -13.09 3.53 2.56
N ILE A 405 -13.76 3.82 3.67
CA ILE A 405 -13.62 3.09 4.94
C ILE A 405 -13.95 1.60 4.75
N TYR A 406 -15.07 1.27 4.08
CA TYR A 406 -15.44 -0.13 3.84
C TYR A 406 -14.43 -0.86 2.93
N SER A 407 -13.79 -0.15 2.00
CA SER A 407 -12.70 -0.73 1.21
C SER A 407 -11.53 -1.16 2.10
N GLN A 408 -11.20 -0.40 3.14
CA GLN A 408 -10.14 -0.74 4.10
C GLN A 408 -10.54 -1.90 5.03
N VAL A 409 -11.82 -1.97 5.43
CA VAL A 409 -12.35 -3.13 6.17
C VAL A 409 -12.24 -4.40 5.32
N PHE A 410 -12.53 -4.31 4.01
CA PHE A 410 -12.35 -5.43 3.10
C PHE A 410 -10.87 -5.88 3.03
N LEU A 411 -9.91 -4.95 3.02
CA LEU A 411 -8.48 -5.29 3.08
C LEU A 411 -8.14 -6.08 4.35
N SER A 412 -8.72 -5.71 5.50
CA SER A 412 -8.55 -6.47 6.74
C SER A 412 -9.08 -7.90 6.62
N ILE A 413 -10.24 -8.08 5.98
CA ILE A 413 -10.83 -9.41 5.73
C ILE A 413 -9.95 -10.25 4.80
N ALA A 414 -9.32 -9.63 3.81
CA ALA A 414 -8.42 -10.29 2.87
C ALA A 414 -7.03 -10.61 3.46
N LEU A 415 -6.64 -9.95 4.55
CA LEU A 415 -5.30 -10.05 5.13
C LEU A 415 -4.87 -11.48 5.50
N PRO A 416 -5.70 -12.34 6.14
CA PRO A 416 -5.33 -13.72 6.45
C PRO A 416 -4.90 -14.54 5.23
N VAL A 417 -5.43 -14.23 4.05
CA VAL A 417 -5.12 -14.91 2.78
C VAL A 417 -3.65 -14.76 2.39
N SER A 418 -3.05 -13.61 2.69
CA SER A 418 -1.62 -13.35 2.43
C SER A 418 -0.75 -13.72 3.63
N MET A 419 -1.24 -13.45 4.84
CA MET A 419 -0.49 -13.61 6.08
C MET A 419 -0.24 -15.07 6.44
N ILE A 420 -1.28 -15.93 6.30
CA ILE A 420 -1.17 -17.36 6.65
C ILE A 420 -0.11 -18.06 5.80
N PRO A 421 -0.12 -17.97 4.45
CA PRO A 421 0.95 -18.53 3.63
C PRO A 421 2.33 -17.97 3.98
N LEU A 422 2.45 -16.66 4.22
CA LEU A 422 3.71 -16.03 4.59
C LEU A 422 4.30 -16.64 5.87
N VAL A 423 3.51 -16.77 6.93
CA VAL A 423 3.94 -17.37 8.21
C VAL A 423 4.31 -18.83 8.02
N LEU A 424 3.52 -19.60 7.26
CA LEU A 424 3.79 -21.00 6.94
C LEU A 424 5.12 -21.18 6.21
N PHE A 425 5.35 -20.41 5.15
CA PHE A 425 6.54 -20.55 4.31
C PHE A 425 7.81 -20.12 5.07
N THR A 426 7.76 -19.00 5.78
CA THR A 426 8.91 -18.47 6.51
C THR A 426 9.24 -19.29 7.77
N SER A 427 8.30 -20.06 8.30
CA SER A 427 8.52 -21.00 9.41
C SER A 427 9.02 -22.38 8.94
N SER A 428 8.95 -22.67 7.63
CA SER A 428 9.29 -23.98 7.08
C SER A 428 10.79 -24.14 6.86
N LYS A 429 11.39 -25.14 7.51
CA LYS A 429 12.78 -25.56 7.27
C LYS A 429 13.02 -25.98 5.82
N LYS A 430 12.02 -26.61 5.17
CA LYS A 430 12.15 -27.08 3.79
C LYS A 430 12.25 -25.93 2.77
N ILE A 431 11.63 -24.79 3.08
CA ILE A 431 11.58 -23.62 2.20
C ILE A 431 12.72 -22.65 2.51
N MET A 432 12.93 -22.32 3.78
CA MET A 432 13.90 -21.31 4.23
C MET A 432 15.29 -21.86 4.59
N GLY A 433 15.43 -23.19 4.66
CA GLY A 433 16.61 -23.82 5.23
C GLY A 433 16.67 -23.71 6.77
N GLU A 434 17.63 -24.41 7.40
CA GLU A 434 17.74 -24.45 8.87
C GLU A 434 18.08 -23.08 9.46
N ARG A 435 18.96 -22.32 8.78
CA ARG A 435 19.52 -21.06 9.29
C ARG A 435 18.54 -19.89 9.20
N PHE A 436 17.68 -19.85 8.17
CA PHE A 436 16.82 -18.70 7.88
C PHE A 436 15.34 -18.93 8.21
N LYS A 437 14.93 -20.14 8.64
CA LYS A 437 13.59 -20.34 9.16
C LYS A 437 13.29 -19.36 10.30
N ASN A 438 12.05 -18.97 10.49
CA ASN A 438 11.68 -18.12 11.61
C ASN A 438 12.08 -18.80 12.94
N PRO A 439 12.67 -18.06 13.89
CA PRO A 439 12.76 -18.52 15.25
C PRO A 439 11.35 -18.71 15.84
N LEU A 440 11.24 -19.54 16.86
CA LEU A 440 9.95 -19.95 17.43
C LEU A 440 9.07 -18.76 17.83
N TRP A 441 9.66 -17.76 18.48
CA TRP A 441 8.91 -16.57 18.92
C TRP A 441 8.31 -15.76 17.75
N VAL A 442 9.04 -15.61 16.62
CA VAL A 442 8.53 -14.93 15.42
C VAL A 442 7.38 -15.72 14.80
N SER A 443 7.52 -17.05 14.68
CA SER A 443 6.46 -17.92 14.16
C SER A 443 5.22 -17.87 15.06
N THR A 444 5.41 -17.97 16.37
CA THR A 444 4.31 -17.92 17.34
C THR A 444 3.58 -16.58 17.28
N LEU A 445 4.32 -15.49 17.27
CA LEU A 445 3.73 -14.14 17.16
C LEU A 445 2.98 -13.96 15.84
N GLY A 446 3.54 -14.43 14.71
CA GLY A 446 2.88 -14.42 13.42
C GLY A 446 1.56 -15.18 13.41
N TRP A 447 1.52 -16.37 14.05
CA TRP A 447 0.29 -17.15 14.19
C TRP A 447 -0.72 -16.51 15.13
N ILE A 448 -0.29 -15.92 16.25
CA ILE A 448 -1.17 -15.16 17.15
C ILE A 448 -1.84 -14.02 16.38
N CYS A 449 -1.07 -13.24 15.63
CA CYS A 449 -1.62 -12.15 14.80
C CYS A 449 -2.61 -12.68 13.76
N ALA A 450 -2.27 -13.76 13.02
CA ALA A 450 -3.13 -14.35 12.02
C ALA A 450 -4.47 -14.83 12.59
N ILE A 451 -4.43 -15.54 13.71
CA ILE A 451 -5.63 -16.05 14.40
C ILE A 451 -6.46 -14.90 14.96
N ALA A 452 -5.82 -13.94 15.65
CA ALA A 452 -6.52 -12.81 16.25
C ALA A 452 -7.26 -11.97 15.18
N LEU A 453 -6.61 -11.61 14.10
CA LEU A 453 -7.23 -10.86 13.01
C LEU A 453 -8.33 -11.65 12.32
N THR A 454 -8.13 -12.94 12.09
CA THR A 454 -9.19 -13.80 11.52
C THR A 454 -10.43 -13.82 12.42
N VAL A 455 -10.25 -14.01 13.73
CA VAL A 455 -11.36 -14.03 14.69
C VAL A 455 -12.08 -12.69 14.77
N LEU A 456 -11.34 -11.57 14.77
CA LEU A 456 -11.94 -10.23 14.80
C LEU A 456 -12.74 -9.94 13.52
N ASN A 457 -12.22 -10.31 12.34
CA ASN A 457 -12.92 -10.16 11.07
C ASN A 457 -14.19 -11.03 11.01
N VAL A 458 -14.11 -12.30 11.44
CA VAL A 458 -15.28 -13.17 11.53
C VAL A 458 -16.33 -12.59 12.49
N ARG A 459 -15.90 -12.08 13.65
CA ARG A 459 -16.81 -11.40 14.59
C ARG A 459 -17.49 -10.19 13.97
N LEU A 460 -16.77 -9.37 13.20
CA LEU A 460 -17.35 -8.23 12.50
C LEU A 460 -18.39 -8.68 11.48
N ILE A 461 -18.06 -9.66 10.64
CA ILE A 461 -18.98 -10.20 9.62
C ILE A 461 -20.26 -10.73 10.27
N ILE A 462 -20.15 -11.53 11.32
CA ILE A 462 -21.32 -12.09 12.03
C ILE A 462 -22.21 -10.97 12.60
N LYS A 463 -21.59 -9.93 13.20
CA LYS A 463 -22.36 -8.82 13.75
C LYS A 463 -23.05 -7.98 12.66
N THR A 464 -22.35 -7.75 11.54
CA THR A 464 -22.93 -7.00 10.42
C THR A 464 -24.10 -7.76 9.78
N LEU A 465 -23.94 -9.08 9.54
CA LEU A 465 -25.00 -9.92 8.98
C LEU A 465 -26.17 -10.16 9.97
N GLY A 466 -25.90 -10.15 11.26
CA GLY A 466 -26.93 -10.34 12.30
C GLY A 466 -27.78 -9.10 12.56
N ASN A 467 -27.43 -7.96 11.99
CA ASN A 467 -28.21 -6.71 12.04
C ASN A 467 -29.11 -6.51 10.80
N PHE A 468 -29.06 -7.44 9.84
CA PHE A 468 -29.99 -7.58 8.72
C PHE A 468 -31.02 -8.66 9.02
#